data_60907b47b49038709907916ff0d54bfb
#
_entry.id   60907b47b49038709907916ff0d54bfb
#
_cell.length_a   1.000
_cell.length_b   1.000
_cell.length_c   1.000
_cell.angle_alpha   90.00
_cell.angle_beta   90.00
_cell.angle_gamma   90.00
#
_symmetry.space_group_name_H-M   'P 1'
#
loop_
_entity.id
_entity.type
_entity.pdbx_description
1 polymer ?
#
loop_
_entity_poly.entity_id
_entity_poly.type
_entity_poly.pdbx_seq_one_letter_code
_entity_poly.pdbx_strand_id
1 'polypeptide(L)'
;RAWFEGPLLPLFEKRLVRWATSLRPSLYGLGIPPAQYDLLAAAGGGDMAVVLRQRLERLACGFPMSENYFAWQAFGRRYPAPAAGPLPLYLQAEHFRTIRERADRVTVVHGSFTDHLAAEPADAFDAYVLLDAQDWMTDAQLNALWSEIARTARAGARVIFRTAGEPSVLPGRVAPEILDRFTYEEERSRALAAADRSSIYGGFHLYVHR
;
A
#
# COMPACT_ATOMS: atom_id res chain seq x y z
N ARG A 1 -3.45 -24.20 2.19
CA ARG A 1 -4.21 -24.16 0.95
C ARG A 1 -5.55 -24.90 1.11
N ALA A 2 -5.57 -26.16 1.54
CA ALA A 2 -6.80 -26.94 1.74
C ALA A 2 -7.84 -26.24 2.65
N TRP A 3 -7.40 -25.54 3.68
CA TRP A 3 -8.30 -24.77 4.55
C TRP A 3 -8.93 -23.58 3.82
N PHE A 4 -8.21 -22.94 2.90
CA PHE A 4 -8.77 -21.86 2.07
C PHE A 4 -9.76 -22.41 1.05
N GLU A 5 -9.38 -23.44 0.33
CA GLU A 5 -10.19 -24.08 -0.74
C GLU A 5 -11.46 -24.74 -0.18
N GLY A 6 -11.42 -25.29 1.02
CA GLY A 6 -12.56 -25.93 1.68
C GLY A 6 -13.61 -24.92 2.18
N PRO A 7 -13.38 -24.24 3.32
CA PRO A 7 -14.43 -23.42 3.92
C PRO A 7 -14.56 -22.00 3.32
N LEU A 8 -13.48 -21.39 2.81
CA LEU A 8 -13.51 -19.97 2.40
C LEU A 8 -13.87 -19.77 0.95
N LEU A 9 -13.28 -20.52 0.02
CA LEU A 9 -13.51 -20.34 -1.41
C LEU A 9 -14.99 -20.42 -1.78
N PRO A 10 -15.79 -21.39 -1.30
CA PRO A 10 -17.21 -21.48 -1.62
C PRO A 10 -18.05 -20.30 -1.13
N LEU A 11 -17.54 -19.51 -0.15
CA LEU A 11 -18.26 -18.31 0.30
C LEU A 11 -18.30 -17.24 -0.79
N PHE A 12 -17.23 -17.06 -1.54
CA PHE A 12 -17.16 -16.08 -2.62
C PHE A 12 -18.00 -16.47 -3.86
N GLU A 13 -18.38 -17.73 -3.97
CA GLU A 13 -19.26 -18.24 -5.02
C GLU A 13 -20.75 -18.04 -4.68
N LYS A 14 -21.08 -17.75 -3.41
CA LYS A 14 -22.46 -17.52 -2.98
C LYS A 14 -23.01 -16.24 -3.59
N ARG A 15 -24.19 -16.32 -4.21
CA ARG A 15 -24.90 -15.18 -4.82
C ARG A 15 -25.08 -14.01 -3.84
N LEU A 16 -25.33 -14.30 -2.55
CA LEU A 16 -25.48 -13.29 -1.50
C LEU A 16 -24.18 -12.51 -1.28
N VAL A 17 -23.02 -13.18 -1.22
CA VAL A 17 -21.71 -12.54 -1.03
C VAL A 17 -21.37 -11.67 -2.24
N ARG A 18 -21.57 -12.19 -3.44
CA ARG A 18 -21.36 -11.42 -4.68
C ARG A 18 -22.27 -10.20 -4.74
N TRP A 19 -23.53 -10.36 -4.39
CA TRP A 19 -24.47 -9.23 -4.29
C TRP A 19 -24.03 -8.22 -3.22
N ALA A 20 -23.71 -8.65 -2.02
CA ALA A 20 -23.28 -7.76 -0.93
C ALA A 20 -22.00 -6.99 -1.31
N THR A 21 -21.01 -7.65 -1.92
CA THR A 21 -19.75 -7.00 -2.34
C THR A 21 -19.92 -6.10 -3.58
N SER A 22 -20.99 -6.24 -4.35
CA SER A 22 -21.32 -5.33 -5.45
C SER A 22 -21.90 -4.00 -4.96
N LEU A 23 -22.38 -3.95 -3.72
CA LEU A 23 -22.90 -2.73 -3.11
C LEU A 23 -21.75 -1.89 -2.55
N ARG A 24 -21.45 -0.75 -3.16
CA ARG A 24 -20.39 0.17 -2.73
C ARG A 24 -20.41 0.47 -1.21
N PRO A 25 -21.57 0.81 -0.60
CA PRO A 25 -21.63 1.11 0.82
C PRO A 25 -21.19 -0.03 1.75
N SER A 26 -21.34 -1.30 1.32
CA SER A 26 -20.96 -2.45 2.14
C SER A 26 -19.45 -2.51 2.41
N LEU A 27 -18.64 -1.90 1.54
CA LEU A 27 -17.18 -1.89 1.63
C LEU A 27 -16.64 -0.61 2.29
N TYR A 28 -17.45 0.44 2.43
CA TYR A 28 -17.04 1.65 3.14
C TYR A 28 -16.72 1.38 4.60
N GLY A 29 -17.47 0.47 5.24
CA GLY A 29 -17.19 0.00 6.59
C GLY A 29 -15.88 -0.77 6.74
N LEU A 30 -15.30 -1.23 5.63
CA LEU A 30 -13.97 -1.86 5.58
C LEU A 30 -12.86 -0.86 5.24
N GLY A 31 -13.18 0.44 5.16
CA GLY A 31 -12.22 1.50 4.89
C GLY A 31 -11.88 1.70 3.40
N ILE A 32 -12.70 1.17 2.50
CA ILE A 32 -12.51 1.35 1.05
C ILE A 32 -13.31 2.59 0.59
N PRO A 33 -12.64 3.70 0.21
CA PRO A 33 -13.35 4.89 -0.28
C PRO A 33 -14.07 4.63 -1.62
N PRO A 34 -15.12 5.41 -1.96
CA PRO A 34 -15.86 5.24 -3.21
C PRO A 34 -14.99 5.23 -4.47
N ALA A 35 -14.03 6.15 -4.58
CA ALA A 35 -13.12 6.24 -5.72
C ALA A 35 -12.21 5.01 -5.84
N GLN A 36 -11.77 4.46 -4.71
CA GLN A 36 -10.94 3.26 -4.69
C GLN A 36 -11.74 2.00 -5.07
N TYR A 37 -13.05 1.98 -4.77
CA TYR A 37 -13.93 0.87 -5.17
C TYR A 37 -13.90 0.63 -6.68
N ASP A 38 -13.99 1.69 -7.48
CA ASP A 38 -14.05 1.55 -8.93
C ASP A 38 -12.72 1.04 -9.52
N LEU A 39 -11.59 1.52 -8.97
CA LEU A 39 -10.27 1.02 -9.35
C LEU A 39 -10.06 -0.46 -8.99
N LEU A 40 -10.52 -0.84 -7.79
CA LEU A 40 -10.46 -2.23 -7.34
C LEU A 40 -11.35 -3.14 -8.18
N ALA A 41 -12.61 -2.74 -8.42
CA ALA A 41 -13.55 -3.53 -9.21
C ALA A 41 -13.04 -3.71 -10.65
N ALA A 42 -12.44 -2.68 -11.25
CA ALA A 42 -11.84 -2.76 -12.57
C ALA A 42 -10.74 -3.83 -12.66
N ALA A 43 -9.92 -3.99 -11.61
CA ALA A 43 -8.89 -5.03 -11.52
C ALA A 43 -9.48 -6.46 -11.50
N GLY A 44 -10.74 -6.62 -11.10
CA GLY A 44 -11.48 -7.89 -11.09
C GLY A 44 -12.45 -8.07 -12.27
N GLY A 45 -12.29 -7.28 -13.33
CA GLY A 45 -13.24 -7.31 -14.47
C GLY A 45 -14.64 -6.81 -14.11
N GLY A 46 -14.74 -5.92 -13.13
CA GLY A 46 -16.00 -5.37 -12.61
C GLY A 46 -16.60 -6.15 -11.44
N ASP A 47 -16.01 -7.27 -11.04
CA ASP A 47 -16.50 -8.10 -9.93
C ASP A 47 -15.58 -7.97 -8.68
N MET A 48 -16.06 -7.24 -7.68
CA MET A 48 -15.34 -7.04 -6.43
C MET A 48 -15.11 -8.35 -5.66
N ALA A 49 -16.01 -9.31 -5.75
CA ALA A 49 -15.83 -10.61 -5.09
C ALA A 49 -14.60 -11.36 -5.64
N VAL A 50 -14.30 -11.20 -6.93
CA VAL A 50 -13.09 -11.76 -7.56
C VAL A 50 -11.84 -11.14 -6.96
N VAL A 51 -11.81 -9.82 -6.83
CA VAL A 51 -10.66 -9.09 -6.23
C VAL A 51 -10.44 -9.53 -4.79
N LEU A 52 -11.49 -9.50 -3.97
CA LEU A 52 -11.40 -9.88 -2.56
C LEU A 52 -10.95 -11.33 -2.39
N ARG A 53 -11.47 -12.24 -3.22
CA ARG A 53 -11.04 -13.65 -3.23
C ARG A 53 -9.56 -13.78 -3.54
N GLN A 54 -9.08 -13.16 -4.62
CA GLN A 54 -7.68 -13.23 -5.04
C GLN A 54 -6.74 -12.68 -3.96
N ARG A 55 -7.11 -11.56 -3.33
CA ARG A 55 -6.32 -10.96 -2.26
C ARG A 55 -6.28 -11.83 -1.00
N LEU A 56 -7.43 -12.39 -0.63
CA LEU A 56 -7.51 -13.30 0.51
C LEU A 56 -6.74 -14.60 0.24
N GLU A 57 -6.83 -15.15 -0.98
CA GLU A 57 -6.05 -16.32 -1.39
C GLU A 57 -4.55 -16.04 -1.29
N ARG A 58 -4.11 -14.89 -1.81
CA ARG A 58 -2.70 -14.49 -1.72
C ARG A 58 -2.24 -14.34 -0.27
N LEU A 59 -3.05 -13.71 0.59
CA LEU A 59 -2.74 -13.56 2.01
C LEU A 59 -2.62 -14.91 2.73
N ALA A 60 -3.52 -15.83 2.42
CA ALA A 60 -3.61 -17.14 3.07
C ALA A 60 -2.62 -18.18 2.52
N CYS A 61 -2.31 -18.11 1.21
CA CYS A 61 -1.63 -19.17 0.48
C CYS A 61 -0.39 -18.71 -0.31
N GLY A 62 -0.22 -17.39 -0.50
CA GLY A 62 0.86 -16.84 -1.34
C GLY A 62 2.23 -16.87 -0.67
N PHE A 63 2.26 -16.97 0.66
CA PHE A 63 3.49 -16.97 1.44
C PHE A 63 3.43 -18.00 2.57
N PRO A 64 4.57 -18.57 2.99
CA PRO A 64 4.61 -19.41 4.19
C PRO A 64 4.14 -18.61 5.42
N MET A 65 3.34 -19.26 6.28
CA MET A 65 2.88 -18.64 7.55
C MET A 65 4.06 -18.24 8.46
N SER A 66 5.18 -18.96 8.37
CA SER A 66 6.43 -18.64 9.07
C SER A 66 7.10 -17.34 8.61
N GLU A 67 6.63 -16.75 7.52
CA GLU A 67 7.20 -15.53 6.93
C GLU A 67 6.18 -14.39 6.81
N ASN A 68 4.91 -14.63 7.16
CA ASN A 68 3.83 -13.67 6.94
C ASN A 68 3.09 -13.30 8.22
N TYR A 69 3.58 -12.29 8.94
CA TYR A 69 2.90 -11.77 10.13
C TYR A 69 1.54 -11.11 9.81
N PHE A 70 1.30 -10.65 8.58
CA PHE A 70 0.00 -10.11 8.17
C PHE A 70 -1.07 -11.21 8.19
N ALA A 71 -0.74 -12.41 7.74
CA ALA A 71 -1.64 -13.54 7.82
C ALA A 71 -1.96 -13.91 9.30
N TRP A 72 -0.96 -13.86 10.18
CA TRP A 72 -1.18 -14.04 11.63
C TRP A 72 -2.13 -12.99 12.20
N GLN A 73 -1.96 -11.72 11.84
CA GLN A 73 -2.85 -10.65 12.28
C GLN A 73 -4.27 -10.81 11.72
N ALA A 74 -4.40 -11.10 10.43
CA ALA A 74 -5.70 -11.22 9.76
C ALA A 74 -6.52 -12.40 10.30
N PHE A 75 -5.91 -13.57 10.44
CA PHE A 75 -6.62 -14.78 10.84
C PHE A 75 -6.59 -15.04 12.36
N GLY A 76 -5.51 -14.68 13.03
CA GLY A 76 -5.31 -14.91 14.46
C GLY A 76 -5.56 -13.69 15.33
N ARG A 77 -5.71 -12.49 14.74
CA ARG A 77 -5.84 -11.18 15.43
C ARG A 77 -4.74 -10.95 16.47
N ARG A 78 -3.56 -11.47 16.21
CA ARG A 78 -2.37 -11.35 17.08
C ARG A 78 -1.11 -11.52 16.25
N TYR A 79 0.01 -11.08 16.79
CA TYR A 79 1.31 -11.53 16.32
C TYR A 79 1.61 -12.95 16.84
N PRO A 80 2.40 -13.75 16.12
CA PRO A 80 2.89 -15.01 16.64
C PRO A 80 3.82 -14.76 17.84
N ALA A 81 3.97 -15.77 18.71
CA ALA A 81 5.08 -15.77 19.66
C ALA A 81 6.42 -15.77 18.90
N PRO A 82 7.49 -15.14 19.42
CA PRO A 82 8.75 -15.00 18.68
C PRO A 82 9.32 -16.30 18.12
N ALA A 83 9.12 -17.42 18.82
CA ALA A 83 9.56 -18.75 18.38
C ALA A 83 8.60 -19.43 17.37
N ALA A 84 7.39 -18.87 17.16
CA ALA A 84 6.34 -19.52 16.38
C ALA A 84 6.12 -18.89 14.99
N GLY A 85 6.74 -17.72 14.72
CA GLY A 85 6.56 -17.04 13.44
C GLY A 85 7.23 -15.66 13.37
N PRO A 86 7.04 -14.93 12.26
CA PRO A 86 7.73 -13.69 12.02
C PRO A 86 7.11 -12.55 12.81
N LEU A 87 7.95 -11.62 13.23
CA LEU A 87 7.56 -10.33 13.77
C LEU A 87 8.03 -9.22 12.84
N PRO A 88 7.30 -8.09 12.75
CA PRO A 88 7.85 -6.88 12.16
C PRO A 88 9.16 -6.50 12.86
N LEU A 89 10.11 -5.92 12.12
CA LEU A 89 11.42 -5.56 12.67
C LEU A 89 11.32 -4.71 13.95
N TYR A 90 10.38 -3.77 13.99
CA TYR A 90 10.18 -2.89 15.14
C TYR A 90 9.62 -3.58 16.40
N LEU A 91 9.15 -4.83 16.30
CA LEU A 91 8.71 -5.66 17.44
C LEU A 91 9.73 -6.73 17.82
N GLN A 92 10.86 -6.82 17.12
CA GLN A 92 11.91 -7.78 17.45
C GLN A 92 12.76 -7.23 18.60
N ALA A 93 13.05 -8.09 19.58
CA ALA A 93 13.73 -7.68 20.81
C ALA A 93 15.11 -7.04 20.58
N GLU A 94 15.84 -7.55 19.57
CA GLU A 94 17.16 -7.04 19.18
C GLU A 94 17.13 -5.57 18.69
N HIS A 95 16.00 -5.11 18.17
CA HIS A 95 15.84 -3.74 17.67
C HIS A 95 15.31 -2.76 18.72
N PHE A 96 14.78 -3.27 19.85
CA PHE A 96 14.12 -2.44 20.85
C PHE A 96 15.02 -1.32 21.39
N ARG A 97 16.28 -1.64 21.73
CA ARG A 97 17.24 -0.66 22.23
C ARG A 97 17.48 0.46 21.21
N THR A 98 17.75 0.09 19.95
CA THR A 98 18.01 1.07 18.88
C THR A 98 16.80 1.96 18.62
N ILE A 99 15.59 1.39 18.63
CA ILE A 99 14.34 2.14 18.42
C ILE A 99 14.14 3.12 19.59
N ARG A 100 14.30 2.66 20.82
CA ARG A 100 14.17 3.51 22.03
C ARG A 100 15.17 4.67 22.03
N GLU A 101 16.42 4.41 21.68
CA GLU A 101 17.50 5.43 21.63
C GLU A 101 17.31 6.43 20.47
N ARG A 102 16.44 6.17 19.50
CA ARG A 102 16.18 7.01 18.34
C ARG A 102 14.76 7.55 18.28
N ALA A 103 13.94 7.29 19.30
CA ALA A 103 12.54 7.71 19.32
C ALA A 103 12.36 9.24 19.28
N ASP A 104 13.33 9.99 19.82
CA ASP A 104 13.40 11.44 19.80
C ASP A 104 13.60 12.04 18.39
N ARG A 105 14.02 11.22 17.42
CA ARG A 105 14.15 11.62 16.00
C ARG A 105 12.83 11.58 15.24
N VAL A 106 11.76 11.09 15.85
CA VAL A 106 10.44 11.00 15.24
C VAL A 106 9.63 12.24 15.61
N THR A 107 9.21 12.98 14.60
CA THR A 107 8.28 14.10 14.74
C THR A 107 6.95 13.74 14.16
N VAL A 108 5.86 13.91 14.92
CA VAL A 108 4.49 13.69 14.44
C VAL A 108 3.88 15.03 14.11
N VAL A 109 3.45 15.20 12.86
CA VAL A 109 2.81 16.43 12.37
C VAL A 109 1.37 16.11 11.99
N HIS A 110 0.42 16.85 12.54
CA HIS A 110 -0.98 16.78 12.13
C HIS A 110 -1.25 17.87 11.09
N GLY A 111 -1.33 17.49 9.82
CA GLY A 111 -1.53 18.42 8.71
C GLY A 111 -1.55 17.73 7.36
N SER A 112 -1.74 18.50 6.31
CA SER A 112 -1.57 18.05 4.94
C SER A 112 -0.09 17.75 4.67
N PHE A 113 0.17 16.62 4.01
CA PHE A 113 1.53 16.27 3.59
C PHE A 113 2.11 17.32 2.62
N THR A 114 1.29 17.82 1.69
CA THR A 114 1.68 18.86 0.74
C THR A 114 2.05 20.16 1.44
N ASP A 115 1.23 20.61 2.41
CA ASP A 115 1.50 21.85 3.16
C ASP A 115 2.75 21.72 4.03
N HIS A 116 2.98 20.55 4.62
CA HIS A 116 4.21 20.29 5.35
C HIS A 116 5.43 20.41 4.44
N LEU A 117 5.41 19.76 3.28
CA LEU A 117 6.50 19.85 2.32
C LEU A 117 6.72 21.29 1.82
N ALA A 118 5.65 22.07 1.59
CA ALA A 118 5.76 23.46 1.16
C ALA A 118 6.50 24.36 2.16
N ALA A 119 6.47 24.01 3.44
CA ALA A 119 7.20 24.71 4.49
C ALA A 119 8.68 24.28 4.63
N GLU A 120 9.06 23.18 4.01
CA GLU A 120 10.43 22.65 4.10
C GLU A 120 11.34 23.24 3.00
N PRO A 121 12.66 23.31 3.23
CA PRO A 121 13.60 23.77 2.21
C PRO A 121 13.68 22.79 1.01
N ALA A 122 14.23 23.27 -0.09
CA ALA A 122 14.59 22.39 -1.21
C ALA A 122 15.65 21.37 -0.76
N ASP A 123 15.69 20.21 -1.39
CA ASP A 123 16.67 19.15 -1.15
C ASP A 123 16.73 18.71 0.34
N ALA A 124 15.57 18.67 1.01
CA ALA A 124 15.50 18.36 2.44
C ALA A 124 15.49 16.85 2.73
N PHE A 125 14.90 16.04 1.82
CA PHE A 125 14.56 14.65 2.12
C PHE A 125 15.25 13.64 1.18
N ASP A 126 15.61 12.50 1.73
CA ASP A 126 16.21 11.36 1.01
C ASP A 126 15.18 10.28 0.66
N ALA A 127 14.00 10.30 1.31
CA ALA A 127 12.96 9.30 1.08
C ALA A 127 11.56 9.79 1.45
N TYR A 128 10.59 9.32 0.68
CA TYR A 128 9.16 9.54 0.92
C TYR A 128 8.46 8.17 0.95
N VAL A 129 7.74 7.90 2.03
CA VAL A 129 6.97 6.68 2.20
C VAL A 129 5.51 7.05 2.24
N LEU A 130 4.86 6.95 1.08
CA LEU A 130 3.44 7.22 0.93
C LEU A 130 2.67 5.89 0.95
N LEU A 131 1.38 5.97 1.30
CA LEU A 131 0.47 4.83 1.16
C LEU A 131 -0.33 4.95 -0.14
N ASP A 132 -1.62 4.83 -0.06
CA ASP A 132 -2.55 4.74 -1.18
C ASP A 132 -3.47 5.95 -1.33
N ALA A 133 -3.24 7.03 -0.59
CA ALA A 133 -4.04 8.26 -0.66
C ALA A 133 -4.11 8.87 -2.08
N GLN A 134 -3.10 8.61 -2.90
CA GLN A 134 -3.01 9.08 -4.27
C GLN A 134 -4.10 8.49 -5.19
N ASP A 135 -4.67 7.33 -4.84
CA ASP A 135 -5.76 6.70 -5.60
C ASP A 135 -7.01 7.59 -5.66
N TRP A 136 -7.27 8.39 -4.61
CA TRP A 136 -8.45 9.25 -4.51
C TRP A 136 -8.17 10.76 -4.54
N MET A 137 -6.91 11.17 -4.67
CA MET A 137 -6.57 12.56 -4.90
C MET A 137 -7.05 13.03 -6.27
N THR A 138 -7.46 14.29 -6.38
CA THR A 138 -7.67 14.94 -7.67
C THR A 138 -6.34 15.18 -8.38
N ASP A 139 -6.38 15.41 -9.69
CA ASP A 139 -5.17 15.69 -10.46
C ASP A 139 -4.46 16.97 -9.97
N ALA A 140 -5.23 17.98 -9.55
CA ALA A 140 -4.68 19.19 -8.93
C ALA A 140 -3.92 18.89 -7.64
N GLN A 141 -4.48 18.04 -6.78
CA GLN A 141 -3.83 17.61 -5.53
C GLN A 141 -2.58 16.76 -5.79
N LEU A 142 -2.64 15.85 -6.78
CA LEU A 142 -1.47 15.06 -7.18
C LEU A 142 -0.34 15.95 -7.71
N ASN A 143 -0.66 16.90 -8.57
CA ASN A 143 0.35 17.83 -9.11
C ASN A 143 0.95 18.71 -8.01
N ALA A 144 0.14 19.23 -7.09
CA ALA A 144 0.65 19.99 -5.95
C ALA A 144 1.59 19.14 -5.08
N LEU A 145 1.18 17.92 -4.72
CA LEU A 145 2.00 17.01 -3.91
C LEU A 145 3.31 16.65 -4.62
N TRP A 146 3.26 16.25 -5.89
CA TRP A 146 4.44 15.80 -6.62
C TRP A 146 5.38 16.95 -6.99
N SER A 147 4.87 18.17 -7.16
CA SER A 147 5.70 19.37 -7.28
C SER A 147 6.53 19.60 -6.01
N GLU A 148 5.90 19.51 -4.84
CA GLU A 148 6.60 19.68 -3.57
C GLU A 148 7.57 18.52 -3.29
N ILE A 149 7.20 17.29 -3.60
CA ILE A 149 8.13 16.14 -3.52
C ILE A 149 9.35 16.41 -4.42
N ALA A 150 9.13 16.82 -5.67
CA ALA A 150 10.21 17.11 -6.61
C ALA A 150 11.11 18.27 -6.17
N ARG A 151 10.57 19.25 -5.46
CA ARG A 151 11.34 20.39 -4.94
C ARG A 151 12.17 20.01 -3.70
N THR A 152 11.59 19.22 -2.81
CA THR A 152 12.20 18.88 -1.52
C THR A 152 13.05 17.61 -1.55
N ALA A 153 13.00 16.84 -2.64
CA ALA A 153 13.78 15.63 -2.82
C ALA A 153 15.23 15.94 -3.18
N ARG A 154 16.17 15.32 -2.49
CA ARG A 154 17.58 15.27 -2.91
C ARG A 154 17.75 14.40 -4.14
N ALA A 155 18.82 14.62 -4.88
CA ALA A 155 19.21 13.72 -5.96
C ALA A 155 19.35 12.27 -5.42
N GLY A 156 18.71 11.31 -6.10
CA GLY A 156 18.66 9.92 -5.66
C GLY A 156 17.62 9.61 -4.59
N ALA A 157 16.85 10.60 -4.12
CA ALA A 157 15.75 10.37 -3.18
C ALA A 157 14.71 9.39 -3.73
N ARG A 158 14.19 8.54 -2.87
CA ARG A 158 13.24 7.49 -3.24
C ARG A 158 11.84 7.83 -2.77
N VAL A 159 10.89 7.72 -3.67
CA VAL A 159 9.45 7.84 -3.36
C VAL A 159 8.82 6.48 -3.56
N ILE A 160 8.25 5.92 -2.49
CA ILE A 160 7.50 4.66 -2.56
C ILE A 160 6.05 4.89 -2.19
N PHE A 161 5.16 4.24 -2.91
CA PHE A 161 3.73 4.25 -2.62
C PHE A 161 3.05 2.97 -3.12
N ARG A 162 1.79 2.81 -2.73
CA ARG A 162 0.94 1.69 -3.12
C ARG A 162 -0.32 2.18 -3.81
N THR A 163 -0.90 1.33 -4.63
CA THR A 163 -2.15 1.59 -5.35
C THR A 163 -3.11 0.42 -5.23
N ALA A 164 -4.40 0.71 -5.33
CA ALA A 164 -5.45 -0.30 -5.34
C ALA A 164 -5.32 -1.23 -6.55
N GLY A 165 -5.06 -0.68 -7.74
CA GLY A 165 -4.78 -1.40 -8.97
C GLY A 165 -3.28 -1.64 -9.18
N GLU A 166 -2.93 -2.46 -10.18
CA GLU A 166 -1.53 -2.73 -10.53
C GLU A 166 -0.80 -1.52 -11.14
N PRO A 167 -1.39 -0.75 -12.06
CA PRO A 167 -0.70 0.38 -12.69
C PRO A 167 -0.49 1.54 -11.73
N SER A 168 0.60 2.30 -11.94
CA SER A 168 0.78 3.59 -11.29
C SER A 168 -0.32 4.57 -11.70
N VAL A 169 -0.80 5.34 -10.72
CA VAL A 169 -1.85 6.35 -10.93
C VAL A 169 -1.32 7.71 -11.40
N LEU A 170 0.01 7.85 -11.54
CA LEU A 170 0.63 9.15 -11.85
C LEU A 170 0.64 9.48 -13.35
N PRO A 171 0.96 8.54 -14.26
CA PRO A 171 0.98 8.83 -15.69
C PRO A 171 -0.39 9.33 -16.20
N GLY A 172 -0.38 10.43 -16.92
CA GLY A 172 -1.59 11.07 -17.45
C GLY A 172 -2.37 11.93 -16.44
N ARG A 173 -1.99 11.92 -15.15
CA ARG A 173 -2.61 12.72 -14.09
C ARG A 173 -1.65 13.75 -13.49
N VAL A 174 -0.38 13.41 -13.37
CA VAL A 174 0.68 14.34 -12.97
C VAL A 174 1.36 14.87 -14.24
N ALA A 175 1.66 16.16 -14.25
CA ALA A 175 2.28 16.83 -15.38
C ALA A 175 3.61 16.17 -15.77
N PRO A 176 3.88 15.99 -17.08
CA PRO A 176 5.09 15.33 -17.55
C PRO A 176 6.37 15.97 -17.02
N GLU A 177 6.44 17.30 -16.98
CA GLU A 177 7.60 18.06 -16.48
C GLU A 177 7.94 17.80 -15.02
N ILE A 178 6.95 17.37 -14.21
CA ILE A 178 7.18 16.94 -12.82
C ILE A 178 7.71 15.51 -12.83
N LEU A 179 7.06 14.60 -13.57
CA LEU A 179 7.44 13.19 -13.62
C LEU A 179 8.80 12.97 -14.28
N ASP A 180 9.19 13.81 -15.24
CA ASP A 180 10.50 13.76 -15.90
C ASP A 180 11.67 13.99 -14.94
N ARG A 181 11.42 14.53 -13.75
CA ARG A 181 12.42 14.63 -12.69
C ARG A 181 12.67 13.31 -11.97
N PHE A 182 11.91 12.27 -12.26
CA PHE A 182 12.01 10.98 -11.63
C PHE A 182 12.27 9.87 -12.64
N THR A 183 12.94 8.83 -12.19
CA THR A 183 13.02 7.55 -12.88
C THR A 183 12.04 6.59 -12.23
N TYR A 184 11.09 6.06 -12.98
CA TYR A 184 10.22 4.97 -12.50
C TYR A 184 10.94 3.63 -12.62
N GLU A 185 11.18 3.00 -11.49
CA GLU A 185 11.86 1.70 -11.38
C GLU A 185 10.86 0.55 -11.58
N GLU A 186 10.41 0.34 -12.84
CA GLU A 186 9.29 -0.55 -13.15
C GLU A 186 9.55 -2.00 -12.73
N GLU A 187 10.69 -2.59 -13.12
CA GLU A 187 11.02 -3.98 -12.76
C GLU A 187 11.13 -4.17 -11.25
N ARG A 188 11.76 -3.21 -10.59
CA ARG A 188 11.91 -3.22 -9.13
C ARG A 188 10.57 -3.03 -8.42
N SER A 189 9.72 -2.16 -8.93
CA SER A 189 8.35 -1.97 -8.43
C SER A 189 7.55 -3.26 -8.52
N ARG A 190 7.63 -3.95 -9.64
CA ARG A 190 6.98 -5.25 -9.88
C ARG A 190 7.50 -6.35 -8.94
N ALA A 191 8.81 -6.42 -8.73
CA ALA A 191 9.42 -7.36 -7.79
C ALA A 191 9.01 -7.08 -6.33
N LEU A 192 8.94 -5.80 -5.92
CA LEU A 192 8.50 -5.39 -4.59
C LEU A 192 6.99 -5.65 -4.39
N ALA A 193 6.15 -5.44 -5.40
CA ALA A 193 4.75 -5.80 -5.37
C ALA A 193 4.55 -7.32 -5.20
N ALA A 194 5.36 -8.11 -5.90
CA ALA A 194 5.34 -9.57 -5.74
C ALA A 194 5.75 -10.04 -4.34
N ALA A 195 6.65 -9.30 -3.69
CA ALA A 195 7.12 -9.58 -2.33
C ALA A 195 6.19 -9.01 -1.22
N ASP A 196 5.18 -8.22 -1.55
CA ASP A 196 4.24 -7.65 -0.56
C ASP A 196 3.36 -8.75 0.04
N ARG A 197 3.58 -9.00 1.33
CA ARG A 197 2.88 -10.03 2.10
C ARG A 197 1.54 -9.56 2.67
N SER A 198 1.24 -8.25 2.62
CA SER A 198 -0.04 -7.73 3.13
C SER A 198 -1.21 -8.12 2.25
N SER A 199 -0.96 -8.27 0.96
CA SER A 199 -1.95 -8.64 -0.07
C SER A 199 -3.14 -7.69 -0.15
N ILE A 200 -3.00 -6.46 0.36
CA ILE A 200 -4.05 -5.43 0.37
C ILE A 200 -4.04 -4.65 -0.96
N TYR A 201 -2.84 -4.35 -1.46
CA TYR A 201 -2.63 -3.49 -2.61
C TYR A 201 -2.47 -4.27 -3.92
N GLY A 202 -2.81 -3.63 -5.04
CA GLY A 202 -2.59 -4.18 -6.37
C GLY A 202 -1.20 -3.86 -6.91
N GLY A 203 -0.71 -2.65 -6.62
CA GLY A 203 0.59 -2.16 -7.06
C GLY A 203 1.48 -1.67 -5.93
N PHE A 204 2.78 -1.73 -6.15
CA PHE A 204 3.83 -1.07 -5.38
C PHE A 204 4.70 -0.31 -6.37
N HIS A 205 4.99 0.95 -6.07
CA HIS A 205 5.68 1.84 -7.00
C HIS A 205 6.90 2.48 -6.34
N LEU A 206 7.99 2.49 -7.07
CA LEU A 206 9.24 3.15 -6.70
C LEU A 206 9.63 4.15 -7.79
N TYR A 207 9.72 5.40 -7.39
CA TYR A 207 10.28 6.50 -8.18
C TYR A 207 11.56 6.99 -7.52
N VAL A 208 12.57 7.28 -8.33
CA VAL A 208 13.87 7.82 -7.87
C VAL A 208 14.07 9.19 -8.48
N HIS A 209 14.29 10.22 -7.65
CA HIS A 209 14.57 11.59 -8.10
C HIS A 209 15.95 11.62 -8.79
N ARG A 210 16.01 12.29 -9.94
CA ARG A 210 17.23 12.40 -10.75
C ARG A 210 18.22 13.40 -10.22
#